data_0ebaa39666ee09bf1de14510858b4a21
#
_entry.id   0ebaa39666ee09bf1de14510858b4a21
#
_cell.length_a   1.000
_cell.length_b   1.000
_cell.length_c   1.000
_cell.angle_alpha   90.00
_cell.angle_beta   90.00
_cell.angle_gamma   90.00
#
_symmetry.space_group_name_H-M   'P 1'
#
loop_
_entity.id
_entity.type
_entity.pdbx_description
1 polymer ?
#
loop_
_entity_poly.entity_id
_entity_poly.type
_entity_poly.pdbx_seq_one_letter_code
_entity_poly.pdbx_strand_id
1 'polypeptide(L)'
;SPEAARVGSILGYVIAAPICFFTAICGMLSKASGADLGDGSTAFAYAIKTFSSPVFAGIIFAFATMIIAATMATMMLATGTIITNVYKTEINPDVDDAKVLKLSKTITFVFAYLTLIPAFLIPSKSLTNLFLTLQHVAAAPVSFSILAGLLWKKTTKQGAFWSMLTGMITGVAWMLLGLTDIVEAVYPVVVVTYGVGIIVSLMTYKEKN
;
A
#
# COMPACT_ATOMS: atom_id res chain seq x y z
N SER A 1 -1.99 -2.85 25.27
CA SER A 1 -0.77 -2.26 25.83
C SER A 1 0.31 -2.17 24.76
N PRO A 2 1.27 -1.23 24.85
CA PRO A 2 2.38 -1.11 23.90
C PRO A 2 3.19 -2.42 23.76
N GLU A 3 3.33 -3.17 24.83
CA GLU A 3 4.02 -4.47 24.83
C GLU A 3 3.27 -5.52 24.00
N ALA A 4 1.94 -5.59 24.14
CA ALA A 4 1.14 -6.51 23.34
C ALA A 4 1.22 -6.17 21.84
N ALA A 5 1.24 -4.89 21.48
CA ALA A 5 1.44 -4.45 20.10
C ALA A 5 2.83 -4.84 19.57
N ARG A 6 3.88 -4.66 20.37
CA ARG A 6 5.25 -5.04 20.01
C ARG A 6 5.38 -6.56 19.81
N VAL A 7 4.90 -7.35 20.75
CA VAL A 7 4.96 -8.82 20.67
C VAL A 7 4.13 -9.32 19.49
N GLY A 8 2.91 -8.78 19.30
CA GLY A 8 2.06 -9.13 18.17
C GLY A 8 2.69 -8.82 16.83
N SER A 9 3.36 -7.68 16.69
CA SER A 9 4.08 -7.32 15.46
C SER A 9 5.24 -8.28 15.18
N ILE A 10 6.06 -8.59 16.19
CA ILE A 10 7.20 -9.52 16.03
C ILE A 10 6.70 -10.91 15.63
N LEU A 11 5.69 -11.43 16.32
CA LEU A 11 5.11 -12.74 15.99
C LEU A 11 4.50 -12.74 14.57
N GLY A 12 3.81 -11.65 14.18
CA GLY A 12 3.29 -11.50 12.83
C GLY A 12 4.37 -11.60 11.77
N TYR A 13 5.51 -10.92 11.94
CA TYR A 13 6.64 -11.00 11.02
C TYR A 13 7.30 -12.38 11.00
N VAL A 14 7.46 -13.03 12.16
CA VAL A 14 8.03 -14.38 12.26
C VAL A 14 7.17 -15.40 11.52
N ILE A 15 5.84 -15.26 11.56
CA ILE A 15 4.92 -16.13 10.83
C ILE A 15 4.88 -15.79 9.34
N ALA A 16 4.90 -14.50 8.99
CA ALA A 16 4.83 -14.05 7.59
C ALA A 16 6.11 -14.40 6.79
N ALA A 17 7.28 -14.34 7.41
CA ALA A 17 8.56 -14.57 6.71
C ALA A 17 8.64 -15.96 6.02
N PRO A 18 8.30 -17.10 6.67
CA PRO A 18 8.26 -18.41 6.00
C PRO A 18 7.28 -18.44 4.83
N ILE A 19 6.10 -17.80 4.96
CA ILE A 19 5.09 -17.77 3.90
C ILE A 19 5.63 -17.03 2.68
N CYS A 20 6.27 -15.87 2.87
CA CYS A 20 6.92 -15.13 1.79
C CYS A 20 8.04 -15.94 1.15
N PHE A 21 8.81 -16.68 1.94
CA PHE A 21 9.88 -17.54 1.43
C PHE A 21 9.32 -18.68 0.56
N PHE A 22 8.25 -19.33 0.99
CA PHE A 22 7.59 -20.39 0.18
C PHE A 22 7.01 -19.84 -1.13
N THR A 23 6.42 -18.65 -1.13
CA THR A 23 5.93 -18.05 -2.39
C THR A 23 7.07 -17.73 -3.35
N ALA A 24 8.23 -17.27 -2.85
CA ALA A 24 9.43 -17.08 -3.66
C ALA A 24 9.95 -18.39 -4.25
N ILE A 25 9.97 -19.49 -3.50
CA ILE A 25 10.33 -20.83 -3.99
C ILE A 25 9.38 -21.26 -5.11
N CYS A 26 8.07 -21.03 -4.98
CA CYS A 26 7.11 -21.33 -6.04
C CYS A 26 7.46 -20.61 -7.36
N GLY A 27 7.86 -19.34 -7.28
CA GLY A 27 8.33 -18.57 -8.43
C GLY A 27 9.59 -19.17 -9.08
N MET A 28 10.58 -19.53 -8.24
CA MET A 28 11.83 -20.16 -8.71
C MET A 28 11.57 -21.53 -9.37
N LEU A 29 10.73 -22.37 -8.79
CA LEU A 29 10.35 -23.67 -9.34
C LEU A 29 9.63 -23.52 -10.68
N SER A 30 8.75 -22.56 -10.82
CA SER A 30 8.06 -22.27 -12.06
C SER A 30 9.03 -21.88 -13.17
N LYS A 31 10.02 -21.05 -12.86
CA LYS A 31 11.07 -20.68 -13.81
C LYS A 31 11.99 -21.85 -14.14
N ALA A 32 12.38 -22.63 -13.15
CA ALA A 32 13.24 -23.81 -13.33
C ALA A 32 12.57 -24.92 -14.17
N SER A 33 11.23 -25.00 -14.16
CA SER A 33 10.48 -25.94 -15.01
C SER A 33 10.42 -25.54 -16.49
N GLY A 34 11.03 -24.44 -16.88
CA GLY A 34 11.05 -23.94 -18.25
C GLY A 34 9.75 -23.23 -18.68
N ALA A 35 8.87 -22.89 -17.74
CA ALA A 35 7.64 -22.18 -18.07
C ALA A 35 7.94 -20.73 -18.46
N ASP A 36 7.45 -20.32 -19.62
CA ASP A 36 7.43 -18.91 -20.03
C ASP A 36 6.18 -18.24 -19.42
N LEU A 37 6.38 -17.54 -18.31
CA LEU A 37 5.31 -16.93 -17.52
C LEU A 37 5.17 -15.41 -17.77
N GLY A 38 5.90 -14.88 -18.74
CA GLY A 38 5.92 -13.45 -19.05
C GLY A 38 6.43 -12.62 -17.85
N ASP A 39 5.57 -11.80 -17.27
CA ASP A 39 5.89 -10.93 -16.12
C ASP A 39 5.95 -11.65 -14.76
N GLY A 40 5.77 -12.96 -14.75
CA GLY A 40 5.79 -13.76 -13.51
C GLY A 40 4.53 -13.67 -12.65
N SER A 41 3.54 -12.86 -12.99
CA SER A 41 2.29 -12.70 -12.21
C SER A 41 1.51 -14.01 -12.06
N THR A 42 1.67 -14.94 -13.01
CA THR A 42 1.02 -16.26 -13.01
C THR A 42 1.88 -17.36 -12.39
N ALA A 43 3.11 -17.07 -11.96
CA ALA A 43 4.07 -18.06 -11.47
C ALA A 43 3.54 -18.89 -10.30
N PHE A 44 2.89 -18.25 -9.33
CA PHE A 44 2.30 -18.93 -8.19
C PHE A 44 1.18 -19.89 -8.61
N ALA A 45 0.28 -19.43 -9.48
CA ALA A 45 -0.82 -20.25 -9.98
C ALA A 45 -0.30 -21.44 -10.80
N TYR A 46 0.72 -21.23 -11.63
CA TYR A 46 1.38 -22.27 -12.40
C TYR A 46 2.03 -23.32 -11.48
N ALA A 47 2.81 -22.88 -10.48
CA ALA A 47 3.45 -23.78 -9.53
C ALA A 47 2.44 -24.68 -8.82
N ILE A 48 1.37 -24.10 -8.31
CA ILE A 48 0.32 -24.85 -7.62
C ILE A 48 -0.35 -25.86 -8.55
N LYS A 49 -0.69 -25.46 -9.77
CA LYS A 49 -1.33 -26.34 -10.75
C LYS A 49 -0.43 -27.49 -11.19
N THR A 50 0.87 -27.22 -11.31
CA THR A 50 1.83 -28.20 -11.87
C THR A 50 2.37 -29.16 -10.81
N PHE A 51 2.64 -28.66 -9.59
CA PHE A 51 3.33 -29.43 -8.56
C PHE A 51 2.40 -29.93 -7.43
N SER A 52 1.09 -29.62 -7.49
CA SER A 52 0.12 -30.08 -6.50
C SER A 52 -0.91 -31.03 -7.14
N SER A 53 -1.53 -31.89 -6.30
CA SER A 53 -2.69 -32.65 -6.76
C SER A 53 -3.90 -31.72 -7.03
N PRO A 54 -4.84 -32.08 -7.90
CA PRO A 54 -5.98 -31.22 -8.24
C PRO A 54 -6.81 -30.78 -7.03
N VAL A 55 -6.98 -31.66 -6.04
CA VAL A 55 -7.72 -31.35 -4.81
C VAL A 55 -6.97 -30.31 -3.98
N PHE A 56 -5.66 -30.50 -3.80
CA PHE A 56 -4.82 -29.54 -3.05
C PHE A 56 -4.73 -28.19 -3.76
N ALA A 57 -4.59 -28.17 -5.07
CA ALA A 57 -4.62 -26.95 -5.86
C ALA A 57 -5.94 -26.18 -5.67
N GLY A 58 -7.08 -26.86 -5.71
CA GLY A 58 -8.39 -26.27 -5.46
C GLY A 58 -8.51 -25.62 -4.07
N ILE A 59 -8.02 -26.29 -3.04
CA ILE A 59 -8.00 -25.79 -1.66
C ILE A 59 -7.13 -24.51 -1.57
N ILE A 60 -5.91 -24.55 -2.13
CA ILE A 60 -5.00 -23.39 -2.09
C ILE A 60 -5.59 -22.21 -2.85
N PHE A 61 -6.20 -22.41 -4.01
CA PHE A 61 -6.86 -21.33 -4.76
C PHE A 61 -8.05 -20.75 -4.01
N ALA A 62 -8.84 -21.56 -3.32
CA ALA A 62 -9.93 -21.08 -2.47
C ALA A 62 -9.40 -20.19 -1.34
N PHE A 63 -8.35 -20.61 -0.64
CA PHE A 63 -7.72 -19.80 0.40
C PHE A 63 -7.11 -18.50 -0.16
N ALA A 64 -6.41 -18.56 -1.29
CA ALA A 64 -5.86 -17.37 -1.93
C ALA A 64 -6.95 -16.35 -2.27
N THR A 65 -8.07 -16.82 -2.82
CA THR A 65 -9.23 -15.96 -3.12
C THR A 65 -9.81 -15.33 -1.87
N MET A 66 -9.96 -16.09 -0.78
CA MET A 66 -10.43 -15.55 0.51
C MET A 66 -9.48 -14.50 1.09
N ILE A 67 -8.17 -14.71 1.00
CA ILE A 67 -7.16 -13.73 1.48
C ILE A 67 -7.25 -12.45 0.67
N ILE A 68 -7.35 -12.54 -0.65
CA ILE A 68 -7.51 -11.36 -1.52
C ILE A 68 -8.78 -10.59 -1.16
N ALA A 69 -9.91 -11.28 -1.02
CA ALA A 69 -11.18 -10.66 -0.66
C ALA A 69 -11.12 -9.96 0.71
N ALA A 70 -10.50 -10.60 1.71
CA ALA A 70 -10.32 -10.03 3.05
C ALA A 70 -9.42 -8.77 3.01
N THR A 71 -8.33 -8.81 2.25
CA THR A 71 -7.42 -7.66 2.09
C THR A 71 -8.14 -6.48 1.42
N MET A 72 -8.88 -6.73 0.35
CA MET A 72 -9.67 -5.70 -0.33
C MET A 72 -10.70 -5.07 0.60
N ALA A 73 -11.45 -5.89 1.34
CA ALA A 73 -12.45 -5.40 2.30
C ALA A 73 -11.82 -4.50 3.37
N THR A 74 -10.63 -4.87 3.89
CA THR A 74 -9.91 -4.08 4.90
C THR A 74 -9.44 -2.74 4.33
N MET A 75 -8.90 -2.70 3.13
CA MET A 75 -8.47 -1.46 2.47
C MET A 75 -9.64 -0.51 2.20
N MET A 76 -10.77 -1.05 1.73
CA MET A 76 -11.99 -0.26 1.50
C MET A 76 -12.55 0.31 2.80
N LEU A 77 -12.57 -0.48 3.86
CA LEU A 77 -13.00 -0.03 5.18
C LEU A 77 -12.08 1.05 5.74
N ALA A 78 -10.76 0.90 5.60
CA ALA A 78 -9.79 1.90 6.03
C ALA A 78 -10.00 3.24 5.30
N THR A 79 -10.24 3.21 3.99
CA THR A 79 -10.54 4.42 3.21
C THR A 79 -11.80 5.11 3.71
N GLY A 80 -12.88 4.38 3.92
CA GLY A 80 -14.12 4.91 4.47
C GLY A 80 -13.92 5.53 5.86
N THR A 81 -13.14 4.88 6.71
CA THR A 81 -12.86 5.35 8.08
C THR A 81 -12.01 6.62 8.07
N ILE A 82 -10.97 6.71 7.24
CA ILE A 82 -10.12 7.90 7.15
C ILE A 82 -10.95 9.12 6.71
N ILE A 83 -11.74 8.99 5.66
CA ILE A 83 -12.55 10.10 5.15
C ILE A 83 -13.59 10.55 6.20
N THR A 84 -14.24 9.61 6.88
CA THR A 84 -15.22 9.96 7.91
C THR A 84 -14.60 10.55 9.16
N ASN A 85 -13.38 10.13 9.53
CA ASN A 85 -12.65 10.77 10.62
C ASN A 85 -12.31 12.23 10.29
N VAL A 86 -11.82 12.50 9.08
CA VAL A 86 -11.56 13.88 8.63
C VAL A 86 -12.86 14.68 8.65
N TYR A 87 -13.98 14.12 8.18
CA TYR A 87 -15.27 14.78 8.21
C TYR A 87 -15.69 15.14 9.66
N LYS A 88 -15.56 14.18 10.59
CA LYS A 88 -15.92 14.38 12.00
C LYS A 88 -14.99 15.36 12.71
N THR A 89 -13.69 15.34 12.43
CA THR A 89 -12.73 16.20 13.16
C THR A 89 -12.63 17.61 12.61
N GLU A 90 -12.74 17.79 11.28
CA GLU A 90 -12.45 19.07 10.65
C GLU A 90 -13.71 19.81 10.13
N ILE A 91 -14.79 19.08 9.81
CA ILE A 91 -15.97 19.68 9.16
C ILE A 91 -17.17 19.76 10.12
N ASN A 92 -17.48 18.68 10.82
CA ASN A 92 -18.64 18.63 11.73
C ASN A 92 -18.33 17.82 13.01
N PRO A 93 -17.74 18.44 14.03
CA PRO A 93 -17.38 17.74 15.28
C PRO A 93 -18.59 17.18 16.05
N ASP A 94 -19.76 17.82 15.92
CA ASP A 94 -20.98 17.45 16.66
C ASP A 94 -21.83 16.40 15.92
N VAL A 95 -21.32 15.81 14.84
CA VAL A 95 -22.07 14.82 14.07
C VAL A 95 -22.31 13.56 14.90
N ASP A 96 -23.55 13.07 14.86
CA ASP A 96 -23.95 11.82 15.50
C ASP A 96 -23.21 10.61 14.94
N ASP A 97 -22.74 9.71 15.83
CA ASP A 97 -21.97 8.52 15.48
C ASP A 97 -22.73 7.58 14.51
N ALA A 98 -24.08 7.53 14.59
CA ALA A 98 -24.88 6.76 13.66
C ALA A 98 -24.81 7.33 12.22
N LYS A 99 -24.74 8.65 12.08
CA LYS A 99 -24.55 9.32 10.79
C LYS A 99 -23.15 9.08 10.24
N VAL A 100 -22.11 9.15 11.10
CA VAL A 100 -20.73 8.84 10.73
C VAL A 100 -20.61 7.40 10.21
N LEU A 101 -21.21 6.44 10.90
CA LEU A 101 -21.23 5.04 10.48
C LEU A 101 -21.94 4.85 9.13
N LYS A 102 -23.07 5.50 8.93
CA LYS A 102 -23.81 5.44 7.65
C LYS A 102 -22.97 6.04 6.52
N LEU A 103 -22.33 7.18 6.76
CA LEU A 103 -21.45 7.85 5.81
C LEU A 103 -20.25 6.95 5.46
N SER A 104 -19.60 6.34 6.47
CA SER A 104 -18.50 5.41 6.26
C SER A 104 -18.91 4.23 5.37
N LYS A 105 -20.03 3.60 5.64
CA LYS A 105 -20.56 2.52 4.80
C LYS A 105 -20.80 2.99 3.37
N THR A 106 -21.43 4.15 3.18
CA THR A 106 -21.71 4.68 1.84
C THR A 106 -20.42 4.96 1.08
N ILE A 107 -19.43 5.58 1.72
CA ILE A 107 -18.13 5.86 1.10
C ILE A 107 -17.43 4.55 0.73
N THR A 108 -17.42 3.57 1.63
CA THR A 108 -16.83 2.24 1.36
C THR A 108 -17.47 1.59 0.13
N PHE A 109 -18.79 1.63 0.00
CA PHE A 109 -19.50 1.11 -1.18
C PHE A 109 -19.14 1.87 -2.46
N VAL A 110 -19.14 3.19 -2.42
CA VAL A 110 -18.78 4.03 -3.58
C VAL A 110 -17.36 3.72 -4.05
N PHE A 111 -16.41 3.64 -3.13
CA PHE A 111 -15.02 3.29 -3.47
C PHE A 111 -14.90 1.86 -4.00
N ALA A 112 -15.67 0.90 -3.47
CA ALA A 112 -15.69 -0.47 -3.98
C ALA A 112 -16.12 -0.49 -5.46
N TYR A 113 -17.17 0.24 -5.84
CA TYR A 113 -17.57 0.34 -7.23
C TYR A 113 -16.58 1.12 -8.10
N LEU A 114 -16.00 2.20 -7.59
CA LEU A 114 -14.99 2.97 -8.32
C LEU A 114 -13.74 2.13 -8.64
N THR A 115 -13.35 1.20 -7.77
CA THR A 115 -12.21 0.32 -8.02
C THR A 115 -12.47 -0.74 -9.10
N LEU A 116 -13.72 -1.02 -9.42
CA LEU A 116 -14.05 -1.93 -10.54
C LEU A 116 -13.72 -1.30 -11.91
N ILE A 117 -13.81 0.02 -12.02
CA ILE A 117 -13.55 0.71 -13.30
C ILE A 117 -12.11 0.42 -13.80
N PRO A 118 -11.05 0.73 -13.03
CA PRO A 118 -9.69 0.39 -13.46
C PRO A 118 -9.45 -1.12 -13.58
N ALA A 119 -10.12 -1.95 -12.78
CA ALA A 119 -9.98 -3.41 -12.87
C ALA A 119 -10.41 -3.96 -14.24
N PHE A 120 -11.40 -3.35 -14.89
CA PHE A 120 -11.82 -3.72 -16.26
C PHE A 120 -11.00 -3.04 -17.36
N LEU A 121 -10.42 -1.88 -17.08
CA LEU A 121 -9.68 -1.10 -18.08
C LEU A 121 -8.19 -1.47 -18.17
N ILE A 122 -7.60 -1.95 -17.08
CA ILE A 122 -6.16 -2.23 -17.01
C ILE A 122 -5.91 -3.68 -17.41
N PRO A 123 -5.07 -3.95 -18.41
CA PRO A 123 -4.71 -5.31 -18.79
C PRO A 123 -4.04 -6.07 -17.64
N SER A 124 -4.41 -7.33 -17.45
CA SER A 124 -3.88 -8.19 -16.38
C SER A 124 -2.35 -8.34 -16.41
N LYS A 125 -1.74 -8.22 -17.59
CA LYS A 125 -0.28 -8.30 -17.78
C LYS A 125 0.50 -7.17 -17.09
N SER A 126 -0.17 -6.08 -16.72
CA SER A 126 0.47 -4.90 -16.09
C SER A 126 0.18 -4.79 -14.59
N LEU A 127 -0.53 -5.74 -13.97
CA LEU A 127 -0.97 -5.61 -12.58
C LEU A 127 0.19 -5.54 -11.58
N THR A 128 1.24 -6.33 -11.78
CA THR A 128 2.42 -6.31 -10.90
C THR A 128 3.13 -4.95 -10.98
N ASN A 129 3.38 -4.45 -12.17
CA ASN A 129 4.02 -3.16 -12.37
C ASN A 129 3.14 -2.02 -11.86
N LEU A 130 1.83 -2.09 -12.06
CA LEU A 130 0.89 -1.13 -11.51
C LEU A 130 0.93 -1.12 -9.98
N PHE A 131 0.92 -2.28 -9.35
CA PHE A 131 0.99 -2.41 -7.89
C PHE A 131 2.29 -1.81 -7.33
N LEU A 132 3.44 -2.13 -7.92
CA LEU A 132 4.72 -1.57 -7.51
C LEU A 132 4.76 -0.05 -7.70
N THR A 133 4.28 0.44 -8.84
CA THR A 133 4.21 1.89 -9.12
C THR A 133 3.32 2.62 -8.11
N LEU A 134 2.15 2.08 -7.79
CA LEU A 134 1.26 2.66 -6.78
C LEU A 134 1.90 2.66 -5.39
N GLN A 135 2.64 1.62 -5.02
CA GLN A 135 3.42 1.59 -3.79
C GLN A 135 4.47 2.70 -3.75
N HIS A 136 5.21 2.90 -4.83
CA HIS A 136 6.22 3.94 -4.91
C HIS A 136 5.63 5.34 -4.88
N VAL A 137 4.51 5.57 -5.58
CA VAL A 137 3.86 6.89 -5.70
C VAL A 137 3.06 7.25 -4.45
N ALA A 138 2.43 6.28 -3.77
CA ALA A 138 1.54 6.56 -2.64
C ALA A 138 2.19 6.28 -1.28
N ALA A 139 2.88 5.15 -1.10
CA ALA A 139 3.41 4.76 0.21
C ALA A 139 4.73 5.45 0.53
N ALA A 140 5.63 5.61 -0.44
CA ALA A 140 6.93 6.26 -0.21
C ALA A 140 6.81 7.71 0.30
N PRO A 141 5.92 8.58 -0.25
CA PRO A 141 5.73 9.93 0.28
C PRO A 141 5.25 10.00 1.72
N VAL A 142 4.44 9.03 2.16
CA VAL A 142 3.90 8.99 3.53
C VAL A 142 4.98 8.60 4.55
N SER A 143 6.04 7.91 4.11
CA SER A 143 7.09 7.39 4.99
C SER A 143 7.79 8.47 5.81
N PHE A 144 8.10 9.63 5.21
CA PHE A 144 8.69 10.76 5.95
C PHE A 144 7.80 11.23 7.09
N SER A 145 6.52 11.43 6.83
CA SER A 145 5.57 11.95 7.82
C SER A 145 5.46 11.02 9.03
N ILE A 146 5.49 9.71 8.81
CA ILE A 146 5.44 8.71 9.88
C ILE A 146 6.79 8.65 10.61
N LEU A 147 7.89 8.41 9.88
CA LEU A 147 9.19 8.20 10.49
C LEU A 147 9.73 9.47 11.16
N ALA A 148 9.67 10.60 10.47
CA ALA A 148 10.12 11.85 11.05
C ALA A 148 9.19 12.32 12.17
N GLY A 149 7.89 12.11 12.04
CA GLY A 149 6.93 12.44 13.10
C GLY A 149 7.16 11.67 14.41
N LEU A 150 7.62 10.42 14.31
CA LEU A 150 7.94 9.57 15.47
C LEU A 150 9.36 9.80 16.01
N LEU A 151 10.34 9.99 15.14
CA LEU A 151 11.75 9.97 15.52
C LEU A 151 12.39 11.36 15.62
N TRP A 152 11.85 12.36 14.94
CA TRP A 152 12.46 13.69 14.83
C TRP A 152 11.58 14.78 15.43
N LYS A 153 11.98 15.32 16.57
CA LYS A 153 11.22 16.32 17.33
C LYS A 153 10.98 17.65 16.59
N LYS A 154 11.73 17.93 15.53
CA LYS A 154 11.60 19.18 14.74
C LYS A 154 10.65 19.03 13.55
N THR A 155 9.99 17.88 13.38
CA THR A 155 9.00 17.68 12.32
C THR A 155 7.80 18.59 12.54
N THR A 156 7.37 19.28 11.49
CA THR A 156 6.21 20.18 11.51
C THR A 156 5.08 19.67 10.63
N LYS A 157 3.84 20.10 10.92
CA LYS A 157 2.67 19.76 10.08
C LYS A 157 2.86 20.19 8.61
N GLN A 158 3.48 21.37 8.42
CA GLN A 158 3.77 21.91 7.09
C GLN A 158 4.83 21.07 6.36
N GLY A 159 5.89 20.65 7.06
CA GLY A 159 6.92 19.78 6.53
C GLY A 159 6.34 18.41 6.09
N ALA A 160 5.49 17.81 6.91
CA ALA A 160 4.79 16.57 6.58
C ALA A 160 3.87 16.72 5.37
N PHE A 161 3.09 17.80 5.30
CA PHE A 161 2.19 18.06 4.17
C PHE A 161 2.95 18.24 2.84
N TRP A 162 3.94 19.14 2.84
CA TRP A 162 4.69 19.43 1.61
C TRP A 162 5.54 18.25 1.16
N SER A 163 6.10 17.46 2.08
CA SER A 163 6.84 16.24 1.73
C SER A 163 5.96 15.21 1.02
N MET A 164 4.76 14.98 1.53
CA MET A 164 3.81 14.06 0.88
C MET A 164 3.38 14.56 -0.49
N LEU A 165 3.00 15.83 -0.59
CA LEU A 165 2.50 16.40 -1.84
C LEU A 165 3.58 16.39 -2.94
N THR A 166 4.78 16.87 -2.63
CA THR A 166 5.88 16.89 -3.60
C THR A 166 6.36 15.49 -3.98
N GLY A 167 6.39 14.56 -3.02
CA GLY A 167 6.72 13.17 -3.29
C GLY A 167 5.72 12.50 -4.23
N MET A 168 4.42 12.69 -4.01
CA MET A 168 3.38 12.18 -4.91
C MET A 168 3.47 12.80 -6.31
N ILE A 169 3.65 14.12 -6.42
CA ILE A 169 3.83 14.80 -7.71
C ILE A 169 5.06 14.25 -8.43
N THR A 170 6.17 14.07 -7.70
CA THR A 170 7.40 13.49 -8.28
C THR A 170 7.16 12.07 -8.80
N GLY A 171 6.47 11.22 -8.04
CA GLY A 171 6.19 9.86 -8.46
C GLY A 171 5.29 9.79 -9.71
N VAL A 172 4.22 10.59 -9.74
CA VAL A 172 3.34 10.69 -10.92
C VAL A 172 4.09 11.23 -12.12
N ALA A 173 4.86 12.30 -11.96
CA ALA A 173 5.65 12.88 -13.05
C ALA A 173 6.69 11.90 -13.59
N TRP A 174 7.38 11.17 -12.70
CA TRP A 174 8.36 10.14 -13.08
C TRP A 174 7.75 9.04 -13.93
N MET A 175 6.55 8.59 -13.56
CA MET A 175 5.80 7.58 -14.29
C MET A 175 5.34 8.10 -15.66
N LEU A 176 4.77 9.31 -15.71
CA LEU A 176 4.28 9.90 -16.96
C LEU A 176 5.39 10.20 -17.97
N LEU A 177 6.59 10.50 -17.48
CA LEU A 177 7.77 10.74 -18.32
C LEU A 177 8.45 9.44 -18.78
N GLY A 178 7.97 8.26 -18.36
CA GLY A 178 8.55 6.97 -18.74
C GLY A 178 9.94 6.72 -18.17
N LEU A 179 10.35 7.45 -17.12
CA LEU A 179 11.68 7.35 -16.52
C LEU A 179 11.86 6.11 -15.62
N THR A 180 10.80 5.38 -15.34
CA THR A 180 10.81 4.14 -14.57
C THR A 180 11.67 3.05 -15.18
N ASP A 181 11.85 3.04 -16.51
CA ASP A 181 12.71 2.09 -17.22
C ASP A 181 14.21 2.35 -16.97
N ILE A 182 14.56 3.57 -16.57
CA ILE A 182 15.96 3.98 -16.30
C ILE A 182 16.26 3.84 -14.81
N VAL A 183 15.38 4.38 -13.95
CA VAL A 183 15.51 4.36 -12.50
C VAL A 183 14.12 4.17 -11.89
N GLU A 184 14.00 3.23 -10.97
CA GLU A 184 12.76 2.98 -10.22
C GLU A 184 12.25 4.26 -9.55
N ALA A 185 10.95 4.53 -9.66
CA ALA A 185 10.32 5.75 -9.15
C ALA A 185 10.51 5.96 -7.63
N VAL A 186 10.74 4.90 -6.87
CA VAL A 186 10.96 4.99 -5.41
C VAL A 186 12.15 5.87 -5.05
N TYR A 187 13.25 5.81 -5.82
CA TYR A 187 14.47 6.57 -5.49
C TYR A 187 14.26 8.08 -5.55
N PRO A 188 13.83 8.69 -6.68
CA PRO A 188 13.58 10.11 -6.74
C PRO A 188 12.45 10.55 -5.80
N VAL A 189 11.42 9.74 -5.63
CA VAL A 189 10.32 10.03 -4.69
C VAL A 189 10.84 10.13 -3.27
N VAL A 190 11.64 9.19 -2.79
CA VAL A 190 12.22 9.23 -1.42
C VAL A 190 13.12 10.44 -1.27
N VAL A 191 14.03 10.69 -2.21
CA VAL A 191 14.95 11.84 -2.14
C VAL A 191 14.18 13.17 -2.03
N VAL A 192 13.18 13.38 -2.88
CA VAL A 192 12.38 14.61 -2.86
C VAL A 192 11.53 14.70 -1.58
N THR A 193 10.88 13.60 -1.19
CA THR A 193 10.02 13.56 0.02
C THR A 193 10.81 13.93 1.27
N TYR A 194 11.96 13.29 1.48
CA TYR A 194 12.79 13.55 2.65
C TYR A 194 13.49 14.92 2.56
N GLY A 195 13.99 15.29 1.40
CA GLY A 195 14.62 16.60 1.19
C GLY A 195 13.68 17.75 1.49
N VAL A 196 12.51 17.77 0.86
CA VAL A 196 11.49 18.81 1.10
C VAL A 196 10.96 18.76 2.53
N GLY A 197 10.69 17.55 3.06
CA GLY A 197 10.21 17.38 4.41
C GLY A 197 11.15 17.95 5.47
N ILE A 198 12.46 17.70 5.34
CA ILE A 198 13.48 18.24 6.25
C ILE A 198 13.59 19.76 6.10
N ILE A 199 13.72 20.26 4.86
CA ILE A 199 13.90 21.69 4.59
C ILE A 199 12.70 22.49 5.14
N VAL A 200 11.47 22.10 4.76
CA VAL A 200 10.27 22.81 5.19
C VAL A 200 10.06 22.70 6.70
N SER A 201 10.36 21.53 7.30
CA SER A 201 10.27 21.38 8.75
C SER A 201 11.23 22.30 9.46
N LEU A 202 12.47 22.44 9.01
CA LEU A 202 13.45 23.35 9.60
C LEU A 202 13.04 24.83 9.46
N MET A 203 12.47 25.20 8.31
CA MET A 203 12.00 26.58 8.06
C MET A 203 10.77 26.96 8.89
N THR A 204 9.94 25.98 9.21
CA THR A 204 8.65 26.21 9.89
C THR A 204 8.67 25.80 11.36
N TYR A 205 9.79 25.25 11.84
CA TYR A 205 9.96 24.89 13.23
C TYR A 205 10.06 26.16 14.08
N LYS A 206 9.10 26.31 14.99
CA LYS A 206 9.17 27.34 16.05
C LYS A 206 9.47 26.62 17.36
N GLU A 207 10.58 26.97 17.97
CA GLU A 207 10.89 26.51 19.32
C GLU A 207 9.77 26.97 20.24
N LYS A 208 9.09 26.05 20.91
CA LYS A 208 8.15 26.39 21.97
C LYS A 208 8.99 26.81 23.18
N ASN A 209 9.10 28.15 23.41
CA ASN A 209 9.49 28.69 24.71
C ASN A 209 8.45 28.33 25.77
#